data_4d2886cad426ae9fea6ec2aca06b9dda
#
_entry.id   4d2886cad426ae9fea6ec2aca06b9dda
#
_cell.length_a   1.000
_cell.length_b   1.000
_cell.length_c   1.000
_cell.angle_alpha   90.00
_cell.angle_beta   90.00
_cell.angle_gamma   90.00
#
_symmetry.space_group_name_H-M   'P 1'
#
loop_
_entity.id
_entity.type
_entity.pdbx_description
1 polymer ?
#
loop_
_entity_poly.entity_id
_entity_poly.type
_entity_poly.pdbx_seq_one_letter_code
_entity_poly.pdbx_strand_id
1 'polypeptide(L)'
;MPKGIGKVVAQNKKAYHDYFIEETYEAGIVLQGTEIKSIRAGKVNLKDSYARIHNGEMHLLNMHVSPYEQGNRYNHDPLRQRKLLLHKREINKLFGETREAGYALIPLKIYLKNGFAKVLLGLAKGKKNFDKREVLKQKEAKRDIERAFRERQKM
;
A
#
# COMPACT_ATOMS: atom_id res chain seq x y z
N MET A 1 11.67 -8.41 -13.51
CA MET A 1 10.24 -8.53 -13.23
C MET A 1 9.90 -9.94 -12.78
N PRO A 2 9.03 -10.12 -11.78
CA PRO A 2 8.55 -11.45 -11.47
C PRO A 2 7.84 -12.09 -12.66
N LYS A 3 8.00 -13.38 -12.82
CA LYS A 3 7.30 -14.14 -13.87
C LYS A 3 5.79 -14.02 -13.67
N GLY A 4 5.05 -13.80 -14.75
CA GLY A 4 3.60 -13.74 -14.74
C GLY A 4 2.99 -12.35 -14.61
N ILE A 5 3.79 -11.29 -14.44
CA ILE A 5 3.29 -9.93 -14.55
C ILE A 5 3.11 -9.61 -16.02
N GLY A 6 1.87 -9.25 -16.41
CA GLY A 6 1.55 -8.80 -17.75
C GLY A 6 1.87 -7.32 -17.93
N LYS A 7 1.09 -6.66 -18.81
CA LYS A 7 1.29 -5.23 -19.11
C LYS A 7 1.04 -4.37 -17.86
N VAL A 8 2.04 -3.62 -17.42
CA VAL A 8 1.91 -2.65 -16.33
C VAL A 8 1.21 -1.40 -16.86
N VAL A 9 0.09 -1.03 -16.24
CA VAL A 9 -0.70 0.14 -16.64
C VAL A 9 -0.53 1.32 -15.68
N ALA A 10 -0.08 1.07 -14.46
CA ALA A 10 0.23 2.12 -13.49
C ALA A 10 1.28 1.65 -12.49
N GLN A 11 2.11 2.59 -12.04
CA GLN A 11 3.12 2.35 -11.01
C GLN A 11 3.03 3.40 -9.92
N ASN A 12 3.34 3.01 -8.69
CA ASN A 12 3.43 3.92 -7.56
C ASN A 12 4.89 4.15 -7.20
N LYS A 13 5.55 5.01 -7.96
CA LYS A 13 6.98 5.31 -7.78
C LYS A 13 7.27 5.94 -6.42
N LYS A 14 6.34 6.77 -5.94
CA LYS A 14 6.46 7.44 -4.64
C LYS A 14 6.50 6.44 -3.49
N ALA A 15 5.79 5.31 -3.60
CA ALA A 15 5.79 4.28 -2.58
C ALA A 15 7.19 3.70 -2.37
N TYR A 16 7.94 3.45 -3.43
CA TYR A 16 9.31 2.95 -3.33
C TYR A 16 10.27 3.97 -2.72
N HIS A 17 9.97 5.24 -2.88
CA HIS A 17 10.75 6.32 -2.28
C HIS A 17 10.44 6.49 -0.78
N ASP A 18 9.16 6.43 -0.41
CA ASP A 18 8.67 6.76 0.93
C ASP A 18 8.64 5.56 1.88
N TYR A 19 8.70 4.33 1.36
CA TYR A 19 8.53 3.11 2.13
C TYR A 19 9.60 2.07 1.81
N PHE A 20 9.95 1.29 2.85
CA PHE A 20 10.64 0.02 2.65
C PHE A 20 9.59 -1.05 2.35
N ILE A 21 9.74 -1.74 1.22
CA ILE A 21 8.82 -2.80 0.82
C ILE A 21 9.38 -4.14 1.30
N GLU A 22 8.76 -4.74 2.29
CA GLU A 22 9.24 -6.00 2.88
C GLU A 22 8.74 -7.24 2.15
N GLU A 23 7.46 -7.23 1.76
CA GLU A 23 6.82 -8.36 1.07
C GLU A 23 5.88 -7.81 0.01
N THR A 24 5.64 -8.61 -1.03
CA THR A 24 4.69 -8.26 -2.08
C THR A 24 3.69 -9.40 -2.30
N TYR A 25 2.46 -9.04 -2.64
CA TYR A 25 1.36 -9.98 -2.89
C TYR A 25 0.65 -9.59 -4.17
N GLU A 26 0.29 -10.57 -4.99
CA GLU A 26 -0.59 -10.34 -6.13
C GLU A 26 -2.03 -10.44 -5.65
N ALA A 27 -2.80 -9.39 -5.82
CA ALA A 27 -4.21 -9.34 -5.48
C ALA A 27 -5.07 -9.20 -6.72
N GLY A 28 -6.20 -9.90 -6.76
CA GLY A 28 -7.26 -9.58 -7.69
C GLY A 28 -7.99 -8.32 -7.23
N ILE A 29 -8.73 -7.69 -8.12
CA ILE A 29 -9.51 -6.50 -7.78
C ILE A 29 -10.90 -6.60 -8.40
N VAL A 30 -11.92 -6.31 -7.61
CA VAL A 30 -13.31 -6.30 -8.06
C VAL A 30 -13.61 -4.96 -8.68
N LEU A 31 -13.89 -4.96 -9.99
CA LEU A 31 -14.08 -3.75 -10.78
C LEU A 31 -15.44 -3.75 -11.49
N GLN A 32 -15.98 -2.56 -11.70
CA GLN A 32 -17.10 -2.33 -12.59
C GLN A 32 -16.60 -2.26 -14.05
N GLY A 33 -17.51 -2.44 -15.03
CA GLY A 33 -17.13 -2.45 -16.45
C GLY A 33 -16.43 -1.18 -16.92
N THR A 34 -16.89 -0.01 -16.48
CA THR A 34 -16.27 1.28 -16.82
C THR A 34 -14.90 1.43 -16.18
N GLU A 35 -14.70 0.87 -15.00
CA GLU A 35 -13.40 0.90 -14.32
C GLU A 35 -12.35 0.09 -15.08
N ILE A 36 -12.69 -1.12 -15.52
CA ILE A 36 -11.72 -1.95 -16.26
C ILE A 36 -11.34 -1.31 -17.60
N LYS A 37 -12.29 -0.67 -18.26
CA LYS A 37 -12.03 0.06 -19.51
C LYS A 37 -11.06 1.22 -19.30
N SER A 38 -11.25 2.01 -18.24
CA SER A 38 -10.35 3.11 -17.88
C SER A 38 -8.96 2.60 -17.49
N ILE A 39 -8.89 1.52 -16.73
CA ILE A 39 -7.61 0.91 -16.33
C ILE A 39 -6.86 0.40 -17.56
N ARG A 40 -7.53 -0.27 -18.50
CA ARG A 40 -6.90 -0.72 -19.75
C ARG A 40 -6.35 0.44 -20.57
N ALA A 41 -6.99 1.59 -20.51
CA ALA A 41 -6.53 2.82 -21.17
C ALA A 41 -5.42 3.54 -20.40
N GLY A 42 -4.99 3.01 -19.25
CA GLY A 42 -3.96 3.61 -18.41
C GLY A 42 -4.43 4.82 -17.60
N LYS A 43 -5.75 5.02 -17.50
CA LYS A 43 -6.33 6.17 -16.79
C LYS A 43 -6.60 5.84 -15.33
N VAL A 44 -5.56 5.46 -14.63
CA VAL A 44 -5.59 5.11 -13.20
C VAL A 44 -4.40 5.73 -12.50
N ASN A 45 -4.60 6.23 -11.27
CA ASN A 45 -3.57 6.85 -10.47
C ASN A 45 -3.54 6.21 -9.08
N LEU A 46 -2.39 5.71 -8.68
CA LEU A 46 -2.16 5.07 -7.39
C LEU A 46 -1.67 6.03 -6.31
N LYS A 47 -1.49 7.31 -6.63
CA LYS A 47 -1.00 8.30 -5.68
C LYS A 47 -1.89 8.36 -4.44
N ASP A 48 -1.27 8.28 -3.27
CA ASP A 48 -1.93 8.32 -1.96
C ASP A 48 -2.94 7.20 -1.72
N SER A 49 -2.90 6.14 -2.53
CA SER A 49 -3.73 4.96 -2.32
C SER A 49 -3.13 4.03 -1.27
N TYR A 50 -3.98 3.30 -0.61
CA TYR A 50 -3.59 2.31 0.40
C TYR A 50 -4.66 1.24 0.53
N ALA A 51 -4.30 0.10 1.09
CA ALA A 51 -5.25 -0.96 1.37
C ALA A 51 -5.50 -1.07 2.87
N ARG A 52 -6.71 -1.47 3.23
CA ARG A 52 -7.15 -1.65 4.61
C ARG A 52 -7.94 -2.94 4.74
N ILE A 53 -7.73 -3.64 5.84
CA ILE A 53 -8.48 -4.85 6.17
C ILE A 53 -9.60 -4.49 7.14
N HIS A 54 -10.83 -4.87 6.78
CA HIS A 54 -12.02 -4.65 7.61
C HIS A 54 -12.93 -5.86 7.48
N ASN A 55 -13.34 -6.43 8.60
CA ASN A 55 -14.22 -7.62 8.67
C ASN A 55 -13.73 -8.80 7.82
N GLY A 56 -12.42 -9.04 7.83
CA GLY A 56 -11.81 -10.14 7.08
C GLY A 56 -11.70 -9.92 5.58
N GLU A 57 -12.03 -8.73 5.11
CA GLU A 57 -11.92 -8.34 3.71
C GLU A 57 -10.86 -7.24 3.54
N MET A 58 -10.18 -7.26 2.39
CA MET A 58 -9.23 -6.21 2.06
C MET A 58 -9.83 -5.27 1.02
N HIS A 59 -9.68 -3.97 1.26
CA HIS A 59 -10.20 -2.93 0.38
C HIS A 59 -9.09 -1.96 0.00
N LEU A 60 -9.11 -1.51 -1.25
CA LEU A 60 -8.21 -0.50 -1.78
C LEU A 60 -8.92 0.85 -1.76
N LEU A 61 -8.29 1.84 -1.09
CA LEU A 61 -8.85 3.17 -0.91
C LEU A 61 -7.98 4.20 -1.64
N ASN A 62 -8.61 5.29 -2.06
CA ASN A 62 -7.97 6.46 -2.69
C ASN A 62 -7.27 6.19 -4.04
N MET A 63 -7.51 5.03 -4.66
CA MET A 63 -7.09 4.83 -6.04
C MET A 63 -8.05 5.55 -6.97
N HIS A 64 -7.53 6.49 -7.74
CA HIS A 64 -8.34 7.23 -8.71
C HIS A 64 -8.38 6.48 -10.04
N VAL A 65 -9.58 6.14 -10.49
CA VAL A 65 -9.84 5.58 -11.82
C VAL A 65 -10.71 6.59 -12.55
N SER A 66 -10.17 7.19 -13.61
CA SER A 66 -10.88 8.23 -14.36
C SER A 66 -12.20 7.71 -14.93
N PRO A 67 -13.25 8.55 -15.00
CA PRO A 67 -14.48 8.15 -15.67
C PRO A 67 -14.20 7.73 -17.11
N TYR A 68 -14.89 6.70 -17.57
CA TYR A 68 -14.82 6.25 -18.96
C TYR A 68 -15.76 7.12 -19.79
N GLU A 69 -15.23 7.89 -20.73
CA GLU A 69 -15.99 8.89 -21.47
C GLU A 69 -17.22 8.32 -22.18
N GLN A 70 -17.11 7.11 -22.72
CA GLN A 70 -18.23 6.44 -23.39
C GLN A 70 -19.22 5.78 -22.42
N GLY A 71 -18.97 5.82 -21.11
CA GLY A 71 -19.84 5.25 -20.08
C GLY A 71 -21.02 6.13 -19.70
N ASN A 72 -21.00 7.41 -20.08
CA ASN A 72 -22.05 8.39 -19.78
C ASN A 72 -22.43 8.42 -18.27
N ARG A 73 -23.74 8.43 -17.99
CA ARG A 73 -24.26 8.48 -16.60
C ARG A 73 -24.10 7.17 -15.82
N TYR A 74 -23.75 6.09 -16.48
CA TYR A 74 -23.52 4.79 -15.82
C TYR A 74 -22.06 4.60 -15.38
N ASN A 75 -21.34 5.69 -15.30
CA ASN A 75 -19.96 5.66 -14.86
C ASN A 75 -19.83 5.39 -13.37
N HIS A 76 -18.62 4.95 -12.98
CA HIS A 76 -18.26 4.71 -11.59
C HIS A 76 -17.83 6.00 -10.89
N ASP A 77 -17.86 5.99 -9.55
CA ASP A 77 -17.19 7.00 -8.74
C ASP A 77 -15.66 6.83 -8.91
N PRO A 78 -14.92 7.87 -9.32
CA PRO A 78 -13.47 7.76 -9.52
C PRO A 78 -12.69 7.26 -8.31
N LEU A 79 -13.14 7.57 -7.11
CA LEU A 79 -12.49 7.18 -5.84
C LEU A 79 -13.24 6.08 -5.10
N ARG A 80 -14.05 5.31 -5.80
CA ARG A 80 -14.80 4.20 -5.20
C ARG A 80 -13.86 3.25 -4.45
N GLN A 81 -14.23 2.86 -3.25
CA GLN A 81 -13.53 1.82 -2.51
C GLN A 81 -13.71 0.47 -3.24
N ARG A 82 -12.62 -0.22 -3.49
CA ARG A 82 -12.62 -1.46 -4.27
C ARG A 82 -12.10 -2.62 -3.46
N LYS A 83 -12.77 -3.75 -3.56
CA LYS A 83 -12.36 -4.96 -2.84
C LYS A 83 -11.19 -5.61 -3.55
N LEU A 84 -10.16 -5.99 -2.79
CA LEU A 84 -9.03 -6.78 -3.27
C LEU A 84 -9.25 -8.26 -2.91
N LEU A 85 -8.87 -9.14 -3.82
CA LEU A 85 -9.04 -10.57 -3.66
C LEU A 85 -7.68 -11.22 -3.37
N LEU A 86 -7.55 -11.74 -2.16
CA LEU A 86 -6.40 -12.51 -1.69
C LEU A 86 -6.88 -13.75 -0.97
N HIS A 87 -6.00 -14.70 -0.77
CA HIS A 87 -6.31 -15.87 0.06
C HIS A 87 -6.56 -15.41 1.50
N LYS A 88 -7.51 -16.07 2.15
CA LYS A 88 -7.90 -15.72 3.53
C LYS A 88 -6.71 -15.77 4.50
N ARG A 89 -5.82 -16.75 4.33
CA ARG A 89 -4.59 -16.84 5.15
C ARG A 89 -3.65 -15.65 4.95
N GLU A 90 -3.57 -15.11 3.73
CA GLU A 90 -2.78 -13.93 3.43
C GLU A 90 -3.37 -12.70 4.09
N ILE A 91 -4.69 -12.53 4.02
CA ILE A 91 -5.41 -11.43 4.68
C ILE A 91 -5.19 -11.49 6.20
N ASN A 92 -5.32 -12.66 6.81
CA ASN A 92 -5.13 -12.83 8.25
C ASN A 92 -3.69 -12.53 8.67
N LYS A 93 -2.71 -12.97 7.90
CA LYS A 93 -1.29 -12.67 8.14
C LYS A 93 -1.03 -11.17 8.07
N LEU A 94 -1.51 -10.52 7.03
CA LEU A 94 -1.33 -9.08 6.82
C LEU A 94 -2.08 -8.25 7.87
N PHE A 95 -3.23 -8.72 8.32
CA PHE A 95 -3.97 -8.08 9.41
C PHE A 95 -3.13 -8.04 10.69
N GLY A 96 -2.48 -9.15 11.03
CA GLY A 96 -1.59 -9.19 12.19
C GLY A 96 -0.39 -8.26 12.05
N GLU A 97 0.25 -8.26 10.88
CA GLU A 97 1.44 -7.46 10.63
C GLU A 97 1.15 -5.95 10.58
N THR A 98 0.02 -5.54 10.02
CA THR A 98 -0.35 -4.12 9.92
C THR A 98 -0.85 -3.52 11.24
N ARG A 99 -1.04 -4.32 12.27
CA ARG A 99 -1.30 -3.82 13.63
C ARG A 99 -0.08 -3.15 14.25
N GLU A 100 1.11 -3.51 13.80
CA GLU A 100 2.34 -2.89 14.28
C GLU A 100 2.50 -1.48 13.71
N ALA A 101 2.98 -0.55 14.53
CA ALA A 101 3.17 0.83 14.13
C ALA A 101 4.19 0.95 12.98
N GLY A 102 3.85 1.76 11.99
CA GLY A 102 4.73 2.03 10.87
C GLY A 102 4.51 1.13 9.65
N TYR A 103 3.70 0.07 9.78
CA TYR A 103 3.36 -0.79 8.65
C TYR A 103 2.10 -0.32 7.95
N ALA A 104 2.09 -0.42 6.63
CA ALA A 104 0.96 -0.09 5.78
C ALA A 104 0.91 -1.02 4.57
N LEU A 105 -0.25 -1.16 3.97
CA LEU A 105 -0.43 -1.92 2.74
C LEU A 105 -0.59 -0.91 1.60
N ILE A 106 0.36 -0.91 0.68
CA ILE A 106 0.44 0.08 -0.39
C ILE A 106 0.43 -0.62 -1.73
N PRO A 107 -0.47 -0.22 -2.66
CA PRO A 107 -0.43 -0.76 -4.01
C PRO A 107 0.79 -0.19 -4.75
N LEU A 108 1.58 -1.07 -5.34
CA LEU A 108 2.81 -0.71 -6.03
C LEU A 108 2.62 -0.60 -7.54
N LYS A 109 1.82 -1.48 -8.10
CA LYS A 109 1.55 -1.54 -9.54
C LYS A 109 0.15 -2.06 -9.80
N ILE A 110 -0.42 -1.58 -10.90
CA ILE A 110 -1.59 -2.22 -11.53
C ILE A 110 -1.10 -2.79 -12.86
N TYR A 111 -1.42 -4.04 -13.13
CA TYR A 111 -1.04 -4.71 -14.37
C TYR A 111 -2.17 -5.62 -14.86
N LEU A 112 -2.13 -5.91 -16.15
CA LEU A 112 -3.09 -6.81 -16.80
C LEU A 112 -2.43 -8.18 -16.94
N LYS A 113 -3.12 -9.21 -16.49
CA LYS A 113 -2.67 -10.59 -16.57
C LYS A 113 -3.84 -11.47 -17.02
N ASN A 114 -3.68 -12.14 -18.16
CA ASN A 114 -4.74 -12.98 -18.72
C ASN A 114 -6.10 -12.25 -18.85
N GLY A 115 -6.09 -10.96 -19.22
CA GLY A 115 -7.29 -10.14 -19.37
C GLY A 115 -7.84 -9.56 -18.08
N PHE A 116 -7.26 -9.90 -16.93
CA PHE A 116 -7.70 -9.40 -15.62
C PHE A 116 -6.75 -8.35 -15.08
N ALA A 117 -7.31 -7.33 -14.43
CA ALA A 117 -6.51 -6.37 -13.69
C ALA A 117 -6.05 -6.98 -12.38
N LYS A 118 -4.77 -6.85 -12.09
CA LYS A 118 -4.16 -7.31 -10.84
C LYS A 118 -3.43 -6.15 -10.18
N VAL A 119 -3.35 -6.21 -8.86
CA VAL A 119 -2.64 -5.23 -8.04
C VAL A 119 -1.46 -5.91 -7.38
N LEU A 120 -0.27 -5.37 -7.54
CA LEU A 120 0.88 -5.77 -6.75
C LEU A 120 0.83 -4.97 -5.45
N LEU A 121 0.48 -5.63 -4.36
CA LEU A 121 0.33 -5.03 -3.05
C LEU A 121 1.59 -5.23 -2.24
N GLY A 122 2.13 -4.16 -1.66
CA GLY A 122 3.33 -4.22 -0.83
C GLY A 122 3.00 -4.07 0.65
N LEU A 123 3.63 -4.91 1.48
CA LEU A 123 3.71 -4.65 2.91
C LEU A 123 4.86 -3.67 3.11
N ALA A 124 4.52 -2.47 3.51
CA ALA A 124 5.43 -1.32 3.49
C ALA A 124 5.65 -0.76 4.88
N LYS A 125 6.88 -0.32 5.13
CA LYS A 125 7.25 0.35 6.36
C LYS A 125 7.72 1.76 6.02
N GLY A 126 7.14 2.78 6.64
CA GLY A 126 7.43 4.16 6.33
C GLY A 126 8.87 4.55 6.67
N LYS A 127 9.61 5.03 5.69
CA LYS A 127 11.01 5.46 5.87
C LYS A 127 11.12 6.68 6.77
N LYS A 128 10.39 7.74 6.46
CA LYS A 128 10.50 9.02 7.17
C LYS A 128 10.07 8.92 8.63
N ASN A 129 8.91 8.33 8.89
CA ASN A 129 8.40 8.19 10.24
C ASN A 129 9.20 7.18 11.05
N PHE A 130 9.60 6.09 10.40
CA PHE A 130 10.44 5.06 11.02
C PHE A 130 11.81 5.60 11.40
N ASP A 131 12.50 6.25 10.45
CA ASP A 131 13.84 6.79 10.68
C ASP A 131 13.84 7.88 11.74
N LYS A 132 12.85 8.78 11.73
CA LYS A 132 12.69 9.80 12.78
C LYS A 132 12.46 9.18 14.14
N ARG A 133 11.58 8.18 14.25
CA ARG A 133 11.26 7.53 15.52
C ARG A 133 12.48 6.77 16.06
N GLU A 134 13.19 6.06 15.22
CA GLU A 134 14.39 5.33 15.63
C GLU A 134 15.50 6.27 16.04
N VAL A 135 15.75 7.33 15.26
CA VAL A 135 16.74 8.35 15.62
C VAL A 135 16.40 9.04 16.93
N LEU A 136 15.12 9.38 17.14
CA LEU A 136 14.66 9.97 18.40
C LEU A 136 14.83 9.00 19.58
N LYS A 137 14.45 7.73 19.40
CA LYS A 137 14.64 6.70 20.42
C LYS A 137 16.11 6.51 20.77
N GLN A 138 16.96 6.48 19.78
CA GLN A 138 18.41 6.35 19.99
C GLN A 138 18.98 7.57 20.71
N LYS A 139 18.54 8.78 20.34
CA LYS A 139 18.95 10.03 21.02
C LYS A 139 18.48 10.06 22.46
N GLU A 140 17.24 9.68 22.73
CA GLU A 140 16.68 9.61 24.08
C GLU A 140 17.43 8.59 24.94
N ALA A 141 17.64 7.39 24.41
CA ALA A 141 18.40 6.35 25.10
C ALA A 141 19.82 6.81 25.43
N LYS A 142 20.48 7.47 24.49
CA LYS A 142 21.83 8.02 24.68
C LYS A 142 21.82 9.10 25.77
N ARG A 143 20.84 10.01 25.75
CA ARG A 143 20.71 11.05 26.79
C ARG A 143 20.47 10.44 28.15
N ASP A 144 19.63 9.43 28.27
CA ASP A 144 19.33 8.76 29.53
C ASP A 144 20.57 8.03 30.07
N ILE A 145 21.34 7.40 29.22
CA ILE A 145 22.60 6.76 29.59
C ILE A 145 23.60 7.80 30.08
N GLU A 146 23.72 8.93 29.41
CA GLU A 146 24.62 10.03 29.81
C GLU A 146 24.20 10.64 31.13
N ARG A 147 22.91 10.82 31.39
CA ARG A 147 22.39 11.29 32.66
C ARG A 147 22.72 10.33 33.81
N ALA A 148 22.46 9.06 33.60
CA ALA A 148 22.77 8.02 34.60
C ALA A 148 24.26 8.00 34.92
N PHE A 149 25.11 8.17 33.92
CA PHE A 149 26.55 8.22 34.06
C PHE A 149 27.00 9.45 34.87
N ARG A 150 26.42 10.62 34.60
CA ARG A 150 26.71 11.86 35.35
C ARG A 150 26.28 11.76 36.81
N GLU A 151 25.11 11.19 37.07
CA GLU A 151 24.62 10.99 38.42
C GLU A 151 25.53 10.06 39.23
N ARG A 152 26.05 9.00 38.61
CA ARG A 152 27.01 8.11 39.27
C ARG A 152 28.35 8.80 39.58
N GLN A 153 28.77 9.74 38.74
CA GLN A 153 30.01 10.49 38.96
C GLN A 153 29.88 11.54 40.06
N LYS A 154 28.66 12.00 40.37
CA LYS A 154 28.38 12.96 41.43
C LYS A 154 28.30 12.32 42.81
N MET A 155 28.22 11.01 42.89
CA MET A 155 28.30 10.28 44.12
C MET A 155 29.76 9.91 44.40
#